data_3d3d3d4528aed8258f346aafb801b196
#
_entry.id   3d3d3d4528aed8258f346aafb801b196
#
_cell.length_a   1.000
_cell.length_b   1.000
_cell.length_c   1.000
_cell.angle_alpha   90.00
_cell.angle_beta   90.00
_cell.angle_gamma   90.00
#
_symmetry.space_group_name_H-M   'P 1'
#
loop_
_entity.id
_entity.type
_entity.pdbx_description
1 polymer ?
#
loop_
_entity_poly.entity_id
_entity_poly.type
_entity_poly.pdbx_seq_one_letter_code
_entity_poly.pdbx_strand_id
1 'polypeptide(L)'
;PDDRSLAWRSLMVFPDNILPFSICLKKNNSKDWFEKHRGEYDEFVLHPAREFVIEMGKKLRKIAPDVNAIPKINQSLFKINRDVRFSTDKSPYKTYMGIWLWEGEGKRMASSGFYLHVENNHLLIGVGIKMFPKPLLDRYRKAVADKKQGAALKDAVAKITAGGYLIDGKH
;
A
#
# COMPACT_ATOMS: atom_id res chain seq x y z
N PRO A 1 29.08 7.64 -8.07
CA PRO A 1 27.99 7.16 -7.23
C PRO A 1 27.00 8.31 -7.06
N ASP A 2 25.78 8.13 -7.58
CA ASP A 2 24.76 9.17 -7.71
C ASP A 2 24.24 9.57 -6.31
N ASP A 3 24.48 10.81 -5.94
CA ASP A 3 24.07 11.43 -4.66
C ASP A 3 22.54 11.38 -4.43
N ARG A 4 21.76 11.14 -5.48
CA ARG A 4 20.31 10.90 -5.40
C ARG A 4 19.94 9.61 -4.67
N SER A 5 20.85 8.63 -4.58
CA SER A 5 20.62 7.37 -3.87
C SER A 5 20.67 7.52 -2.34
N LEU A 6 21.25 8.57 -1.81
CA LEU A 6 21.35 8.84 -0.37
C LEU A 6 20.22 9.74 0.15
N ALA A 7 19.69 10.63 -0.71
CA ALA A 7 18.64 11.57 -0.31
C ALA A 7 17.30 10.89 0.01
N TRP A 8 16.93 9.81 -0.67
CA TRP A 8 15.70 9.07 -0.36
C TRP A 8 15.83 8.20 0.89
N ARG A 9 17.06 7.77 1.27
CA ARG A 9 17.30 7.05 2.53
C ARG A 9 17.05 7.91 3.76
N SER A 10 17.29 9.22 3.68
CA SER A 10 16.99 10.14 4.79
C SER A 10 15.54 10.63 4.84
N LEU A 11 14.79 10.46 3.75
CA LEU A 11 13.39 10.90 3.62
C LEU A 11 12.37 9.81 3.96
N MET A 12 12.77 8.54 3.93
CA MET A 12 11.93 7.41 4.30
C MET A 12 12.63 6.59 5.37
N VAL A 13 12.21 6.74 6.61
CA VAL A 13 12.60 5.88 7.72
C VAL A 13 11.91 4.52 7.54
N PHE A 14 12.28 3.80 6.47
CA PHE A 14 12.04 2.37 6.42
C PHE A 14 13.25 1.73 7.10
N PRO A 15 13.06 1.02 8.23
CA PRO A 15 14.17 0.38 8.89
C PRO A 15 14.79 -0.67 7.98
N ASP A 16 16.10 -0.68 7.93
CA ASP A 16 16.91 -1.63 7.15
C ASP A 16 16.60 -3.10 7.50
N ASN A 17 15.94 -3.35 8.63
CA ASN A 17 15.67 -4.68 9.18
C ASN A 17 14.40 -5.35 8.67
N ILE A 18 13.47 -4.64 8.00
CA ILE A 18 12.25 -5.26 7.43
C ILE A 18 12.61 -6.32 6.38
N LEU A 19 13.57 -6.01 5.54
CA LEU A 19 13.97 -6.90 4.45
C LEU A 19 14.63 -8.19 4.96
N PRO A 20 15.62 -8.15 5.87
CA PRO A 20 16.20 -9.34 6.46
C PRO A 20 15.16 -10.27 7.11
N PHE A 21 14.22 -9.72 7.90
CA PHE A 21 13.15 -10.50 8.51
C PHE A 21 12.29 -11.21 7.45
N SER A 22 11.88 -10.49 6.40
CA SER A 22 11.05 -11.04 5.31
C SER A 22 11.76 -12.16 4.56
N ILE A 23 13.08 -12.07 4.36
CA ILE A 23 13.90 -13.12 3.75
C ILE A 23 13.93 -14.36 4.63
N CYS A 24 14.15 -14.21 5.93
CA CYS A 24 14.16 -15.31 6.88
C CYS A 24 12.79 -15.97 6.97
N LEU A 25 11.72 -15.18 7.02
CA LEU A 25 10.35 -15.69 7.02
C LEU A 25 10.02 -16.47 5.74
N LYS A 26 10.48 -16.02 4.58
CA LYS A 26 10.26 -16.71 3.30
C LYS A 26 10.86 -18.12 3.29
N LYS A 27 12.02 -18.29 3.92
CA LYS A 27 12.71 -19.59 4.03
C LYS A 27 12.08 -20.53 5.07
N ASN A 28 11.40 -19.97 6.09
CA ASN A 28 10.92 -20.68 7.27
C ASN A 28 9.43 -20.41 7.55
N ASN A 29 8.59 -20.32 6.51
CA ASN A 29 7.21 -19.85 6.62
C ASN A 29 6.30 -20.89 7.29
N SER A 30 6.43 -21.02 8.61
CA SER A 30 5.62 -21.89 9.46
C SER A 30 5.16 -21.15 10.72
N LYS A 31 4.11 -21.65 11.36
CA LYS A 31 3.60 -21.08 12.62
C LYS A 31 4.64 -21.15 13.72
N ASP A 32 5.30 -22.31 13.88
CA ASP A 32 6.27 -22.54 14.96
C ASP A 32 7.48 -21.60 14.84
N TRP A 33 7.96 -21.39 13.62
CA TRP A 33 9.05 -20.44 13.39
C TRP A 33 8.62 -19.02 13.72
N PHE A 34 7.46 -18.60 13.23
CA PHE A 34 6.96 -17.24 13.44
C PHE A 34 6.74 -16.94 14.92
N GLU A 35 6.15 -17.87 15.70
CA GLU A 35 5.95 -17.67 17.13
C GLU A 35 7.27 -17.49 17.89
N LYS A 36 8.32 -18.18 17.50
CA LYS A 36 9.67 -18.00 18.07
C LYS A 36 10.30 -16.66 17.73
N HIS A 37 9.94 -16.07 16.57
CA HIS A 37 10.50 -14.82 16.07
C HIS A 37 9.48 -13.67 16.10
N ARG A 38 8.40 -13.82 16.85
CA ARG A 38 7.34 -12.80 16.95
C ARG A 38 7.87 -11.47 17.48
N GLY A 39 8.77 -11.50 18.47
CA GLY A 39 9.41 -10.30 19.00
C GLY A 39 10.19 -9.53 17.93
N GLU A 40 10.94 -10.24 17.09
CA GLU A 40 11.66 -9.64 15.96
C GLU A 40 10.70 -9.04 14.91
N TYR A 41 9.57 -9.71 14.63
CA TYR A 41 8.53 -9.15 13.78
C TYR A 41 7.95 -7.85 14.35
N ASP A 42 7.64 -7.83 15.63
CA ASP A 42 7.06 -6.66 16.29
C ASP A 42 8.07 -5.50 16.30
N GLU A 43 9.33 -5.75 16.59
CA GLU A 43 10.39 -4.74 16.66
C GLU A 43 10.83 -4.24 15.29
N PHE A 44 11.12 -5.14 14.34
CA PHE A 44 11.77 -4.79 13.07
C PHE A 44 10.79 -4.54 11.92
N VAL A 45 9.53 -4.99 12.05
CA VAL A 45 8.53 -4.83 10.99
C VAL A 45 7.35 -3.98 11.45
N LEU A 46 6.69 -4.39 12.53
CA LEU A 46 5.41 -3.80 12.91
C LEU A 46 5.58 -2.40 13.54
N HIS A 47 6.54 -2.24 14.45
CA HIS A 47 6.79 -0.94 15.09
C HIS A 47 7.20 0.12 14.05
N PRO A 48 8.18 -0.12 13.19
CA PRO A 48 8.56 0.84 12.16
C PRO A 48 7.46 1.13 11.13
N ALA A 49 6.63 0.12 10.81
CA ALA A 49 5.49 0.33 9.94
C ALA A 49 4.44 1.27 10.55
N ARG A 50 4.26 1.21 11.87
CA ARG A 50 3.39 2.15 12.60
C ARG A 50 3.91 3.58 12.54
N GLU A 51 5.20 3.76 12.80
CA GLU A 51 5.87 5.06 12.70
C GLU A 51 5.76 5.64 11.30
N PHE A 52 6.01 4.81 10.28
CA PHE A 52 5.84 5.21 8.89
C PHE A 52 4.41 5.68 8.58
N VAL A 53 3.38 4.97 9.05
CA VAL A 53 1.97 5.36 8.85
C VAL A 53 1.70 6.73 9.49
N ILE A 54 2.22 6.98 10.70
CA ILE A 54 2.05 8.25 11.39
C ILE A 54 2.69 9.40 10.59
N GLU A 55 3.97 9.24 10.23
CA GLU A 55 4.71 10.29 9.51
C GLU A 55 4.18 10.52 8.10
N MET A 56 3.85 9.44 7.38
CA MET A 56 3.27 9.57 6.04
C MET A 56 1.89 10.23 6.09
N GLY A 57 1.07 9.92 7.10
CA GLY A 57 -0.21 10.58 7.32
C GLY A 57 -0.07 12.09 7.50
N LYS A 58 0.91 12.56 8.27
CA LYS A 58 1.21 13.99 8.42
C LYS A 58 1.58 14.64 7.09
N LYS A 59 2.41 13.97 6.28
CA LYS A 59 2.85 14.48 4.97
C LYS A 59 1.70 14.50 3.95
N LEU A 60 0.92 13.42 3.87
CA LEU A 60 -0.17 13.29 2.91
C LEU A 60 -1.33 14.25 3.17
N ARG A 61 -1.59 14.65 4.41
CA ARG A 61 -2.63 15.66 4.71
C ARG A 61 -2.45 17.00 4.00
N LYS A 62 -1.24 17.27 3.50
CA LYS A 62 -0.98 18.47 2.68
C LYS A 62 -1.64 18.40 1.30
N ILE A 63 -1.88 17.22 0.77
CA ILE A 63 -2.47 16.98 -0.56
C ILE A 63 -3.80 16.21 -0.49
N ALA A 64 -4.05 15.51 0.62
CA ALA A 64 -5.24 14.71 0.91
C ALA A 64 -5.65 14.98 2.37
N PRO A 65 -6.34 16.10 2.68
CA PRO A 65 -6.65 16.51 4.07
C PRO A 65 -7.40 15.45 4.87
N ASP A 66 -8.29 14.71 4.21
CA ASP A 66 -9.16 13.69 4.83
C ASP A 66 -8.53 12.29 4.85
N VAL A 67 -7.19 12.20 4.71
CA VAL A 67 -6.50 10.90 4.72
C VAL A 67 -6.53 10.26 6.11
N ASN A 68 -6.97 9.02 6.12
CA ASN A 68 -6.95 8.15 7.29
C ASN A 68 -5.61 7.40 7.33
N ALA A 69 -4.79 7.74 8.29
CA ALA A 69 -3.50 7.10 8.57
C ALA A 69 -3.55 6.55 10.00
N ILE A 70 -4.12 5.36 10.15
CA ILE A 70 -4.35 4.72 11.45
C ILE A 70 -3.33 3.58 11.62
N PRO A 71 -2.34 3.70 12.53
CA PRO A 71 -1.20 2.78 12.65
C PRO A 71 -1.57 1.47 13.37
N LYS A 72 -2.65 0.84 12.91
CA LYS A 72 -3.18 -0.41 13.47
C LYS A 72 -3.34 -1.47 12.39
N ILE A 73 -3.16 -2.75 12.79
CA ILE A 73 -3.49 -3.91 11.94
C ILE A 73 -4.99 -3.88 11.64
N ASN A 74 -5.35 -4.26 10.40
CA ASN A 74 -6.70 -4.17 9.82
C ASN A 74 -7.21 -2.74 9.62
N GLN A 75 -6.41 -1.74 9.92
CA GLN A 75 -6.60 -0.36 9.51
C GLN A 75 -5.58 -0.03 8.41
N SER A 76 -4.64 0.89 8.63
CA SER A 76 -3.64 1.18 7.60
C SER A 76 -2.67 0.03 7.35
N LEU A 77 -2.41 -0.83 8.34
CA LEU A 77 -1.52 -1.98 8.18
C LEU A 77 -2.32 -3.24 7.85
N PHE A 78 -1.89 -3.97 6.82
CA PHE A 78 -2.43 -5.30 6.56
C PHE A 78 -1.87 -6.31 7.54
N LYS A 79 -2.70 -7.28 7.97
CA LYS A 79 -2.21 -8.40 8.79
C LYS A 79 -1.22 -9.26 8.01
N ILE A 80 -0.23 -9.80 8.70
CA ILE A 80 0.77 -10.69 8.12
C ILE A 80 0.18 -12.04 7.69
N ASN A 81 -0.87 -12.53 8.35
CA ASN A 81 -1.50 -13.79 8.01
C ASN A 81 -2.06 -13.79 6.58
N ARG A 82 -1.85 -14.88 5.87
CA ARG A 82 -2.46 -15.14 4.55
C ARG A 82 -3.84 -15.78 4.71
N ASP A 83 -4.72 -15.50 3.77
CA ASP A 83 -5.90 -16.32 3.54
C ASP A 83 -5.55 -17.42 2.54
N VAL A 84 -5.35 -18.62 3.05
CA VAL A 84 -4.87 -19.77 2.25
C VAL A 84 -5.99 -20.72 1.82
N ARG A 85 -7.27 -20.35 2.07
CA ARG A 85 -8.41 -21.22 1.78
C ARG A 85 -8.47 -21.67 0.33
N PHE A 86 -8.20 -20.74 -0.59
CA PHE A 86 -8.27 -20.97 -2.04
C PHE A 86 -6.89 -20.94 -2.72
N SER A 87 -5.79 -20.93 -1.94
CA SER A 87 -4.42 -20.91 -2.48
C SER A 87 -3.84 -22.31 -2.52
N THR A 88 -3.08 -22.64 -3.57
CA THR A 88 -2.24 -23.84 -3.63
C THR A 88 -1.08 -23.75 -2.66
N ASP A 89 -0.48 -22.58 -2.53
CA ASP A 89 0.53 -22.30 -1.52
C ASP A 89 -0.13 -22.11 -0.14
N LYS A 90 0.16 -23.02 0.79
CA LYS A 90 -0.38 -23.04 2.15
C LYS A 90 0.48 -22.31 3.17
N SER A 91 1.53 -21.61 2.76
CA SER A 91 2.35 -20.79 3.67
C SER A 91 1.48 -19.82 4.47
N PRO A 92 1.55 -19.83 5.81
CA PRO A 92 0.60 -19.10 6.64
C PRO A 92 0.80 -17.57 6.66
N TYR A 93 1.99 -17.09 6.29
CA TYR A 93 2.35 -15.68 6.41
C TYR A 93 2.76 -15.06 5.08
N LYS A 94 2.49 -13.75 4.94
CA LYS A 94 2.98 -12.93 3.84
C LYS A 94 4.45 -12.60 4.07
N THR A 95 5.22 -12.58 2.99
CA THR A 95 6.64 -12.18 2.99
C THR A 95 6.83 -10.71 2.63
N TYR A 96 5.75 -9.97 2.62
CA TYR A 96 5.71 -8.54 2.31
C TYR A 96 4.85 -7.77 3.31
N MET A 97 5.09 -6.49 3.43
CA MET A 97 4.25 -5.57 4.16
C MET A 97 3.40 -4.72 3.21
N GLY A 98 2.10 -4.69 3.47
CA GLY A 98 1.16 -3.80 2.78
C GLY A 98 0.67 -2.71 3.72
N ILE A 99 0.64 -1.48 3.22
CA ILE A 99 0.08 -0.31 3.91
C ILE A 99 -0.96 0.33 3.00
N TRP A 100 -2.11 0.72 3.58
CA TRP A 100 -3.18 1.41 2.88
C TRP A 100 -3.64 2.62 3.68
N LEU A 101 -3.49 3.80 3.09
CA LEU A 101 -3.95 5.07 3.64
C LEU A 101 -5.11 5.53 2.74
N TRP A 102 -6.30 5.69 3.31
CA TRP A 102 -7.51 5.95 2.50
C TRP A 102 -8.13 7.31 2.85
N GLU A 103 -8.88 7.88 1.93
CA GLU A 103 -9.53 9.18 2.09
C GLU A 103 -10.99 9.06 2.49
N GLY A 104 -11.44 9.99 3.35
CA GLY A 104 -12.84 10.18 3.70
C GLY A 104 -13.39 9.13 4.70
N GLU A 105 -14.70 9.22 4.96
CA GLU A 105 -15.40 8.42 5.96
C GLU A 105 -15.88 7.06 5.42
N GLY A 106 -15.63 6.77 4.15
CA GLY A 106 -16.09 5.56 3.47
C GLY A 106 -15.39 4.28 3.96
N LYS A 107 -15.91 3.13 3.51
CA LYS A 107 -15.26 1.85 3.78
C LYS A 107 -13.85 1.83 3.19
N ARG A 108 -12.85 1.54 4.02
CA ARG A 108 -11.43 1.53 3.72
C ARG A 108 -11.06 1.04 2.30
N MET A 109 -11.59 -0.11 1.90
CA MET A 109 -11.23 -0.74 0.61
C MET A 109 -12.04 -0.22 -0.58
N ALA A 110 -13.11 0.53 -0.34
CA ALA A 110 -13.96 1.15 -1.35
C ALA A 110 -13.74 2.67 -1.46
N SER A 111 -12.79 3.20 -0.72
CA SER A 111 -12.35 4.60 -0.78
C SER A 111 -11.08 4.73 -1.61
N SER A 112 -10.86 5.90 -2.19
CA SER A 112 -9.57 6.26 -2.78
C SER A 112 -8.48 6.25 -1.72
N GLY A 113 -7.24 5.99 -2.12
CA GLY A 113 -6.15 5.97 -1.16
C GLY A 113 -4.81 5.65 -1.80
N PHE A 114 -3.82 5.59 -0.92
CA PHE A 114 -2.42 5.37 -1.24
C PHE A 114 -2.01 3.99 -0.73
N TYR A 115 -1.50 3.16 -1.61
CA TYR A 115 -1.01 1.83 -1.29
C TYR A 115 0.50 1.78 -1.35
N LEU A 116 1.09 1.18 -0.35
CA LEU A 116 2.50 0.85 -0.32
C LEU A 116 2.67 -0.64 -0.10
N HIS A 117 3.50 -1.27 -0.91
CA HIS A 117 3.88 -2.67 -0.80
C HIS A 117 5.40 -2.75 -0.73
N VAL A 118 5.89 -3.32 0.35
CA VAL A 118 7.32 -3.52 0.60
C VAL A 118 7.62 -5.01 0.64
N GLU A 119 8.39 -5.48 -0.30
CA GLU A 119 8.88 -6.84 -0.38
C GLU A 119 10.38 -6.81 -0.66
N ASN A 120 11.09 -7.89 -0.39
CA ASN A 120 12.54 -8.05 -0.39
C ASN A 120 13.33 -7.11 -1.35
N ASN A 121 12.94 -7.03 -2.61
CA ASN A 121 13.60 -6.20 -3.63
C ASN A 121 12.61 -5.34 -4.43
N HIS A 122 11.37 -5.25 -3.98
CA HIS A 122 10.30 -4.52 -4.65
C HIS A 122 9.65 -3.52 -3.70
N LEU A 123 9.57 -2.28 -4.16
CA LEU A 123 8.71 -1.25 -3.59
C LEU A 123 7.67 -0.90 -4.65
N LEU A 124 6.39 -1.14 -4.32
CA LEU A 124 5.30 -0.71 -5.18
C LEU A 124 4.50 0.37 -4.46
N ILE A 125 4.28 1.46 -5.16
CA ILE A 125 3.40 2.54 -4.73
C ILE A 125 2.22 2.61 -5.68
N GLY A 126 1.01 2.59 -5.14
CA GLY A 126 -0.22 2.68 -5.90
C GLY A 126 -1.12 3.79 -5.37
N VAL A 127 -1.88 4.42 -6.26
CA VAL A 127 -2.91 5.38 -5.90
C VAL A 127 -4.19 5.00 -6.63
N GLY A 128 -5.31 4.95 -5.91
CA GLY A 128 -6.57 4.58 -6.55
C GLY A 128 -7.59 3.98 -5.60
N ILE A 129 -8.50 3.19 -6.15
CA ILE A 129 -9.57 2.49 -5.42
C ILE A 129 -9.38 0.99 -5.66
N LYS A 130 -9.28 0.22 -4.57
CA LYS A 130 -9.08 -1.24 -4.70
C LYS A 130 -10.36 -2.00 -5.02
N MET A 131 -11.50 -1.54 -4.50
CA MET A 131 -12.78 -2.21 -4.70
C MET A 131 -13.83 -1.22 -5.17
N PHE A 132 -14.53 -1.58 -6.24
CA PHE A 132 -15.69 -0.85 -6.74
C PHE A 132 -16.98 -1.62 -6.42
N PRO A 133 -17.60 -1.41 -5.24
CA PRO A 133 -18.97 -1.89 -5.02
C PRO A 133 -19.88 -1.36 -6.11
N LYS A 134 -20.91 -2.14 -6.47
CA LYS A 134 -21.81 -1.79 -7.58
C LYS A 134 -22.29 -0.32 -7.59
N PRO A 135 -22.77 0.26 -6.46
CA PRO A 135 -23.22 1.66 -6.47
C PRO A 135 -22.09 2.66 -6.78
N LEU A 136 -20.85 2.37 -6.36
CA LEU A 136 -19.70 3.21 -6.65
C LEU A 136 -19.28 3.07 -8.11
N LEU A 137 -19.29 1.85 -8.64
CA LEU A 137 -19.00 1.59 -10.05
C LEU A 137 -19.99 2.30 -10.98
N ASP A 138 -21.28 2.25 -10.66
CA ASP A 138 -22.32 2.91 -11.45
C ASP A 138 -22.15 4.46 -11.42
N ARG A 139 -21.78 5.04 -10.28
CA ARG A 139 -21.45 6.47 -10.19
C ARG A 139 -20.20 6.82 -10.99
N TYR A 140 -19.16 6.00 -10.90
CA TYR A 140 -17.93 6.19 -11.67
C TYR A 140 -18.22 6.17 -13.18
N ARG A 141 -18.97 5.18 -13.67
CA ARG A 141 -19.35 5.10 -15.09
C ARG A 141 -20.13 6.31 -15.58
N LYS A 142 -21.07 6.82 -14.75
CA LYS A 142 -21.82 8.04 -15.05
C LYS A 142 -20.90 9.27 -15.11
N ALA A 143 -19.97 9.39 -14.16
CA ALA A 143 -19.01 10.48 -14.12
C ALA A 143 -18.06 10.49 -15.34
N VAL A 144 -17.59 9.31 -15.77
CA VAL A 144 -16.75 9.18 -16.97
C VAL A 144 -17.53 9.54 -18.25
N ALA A 145 -18.82 9.22 -18.32
CA ALA A 145 -19.68 9.55 -19.45
C ALA A 145 -20.14 11.01 -19.46
N ASP A 146 -20.04 11.73 -18.36
CA ASP A 146 -20.36 13.15 -18.26
C ASP A 146 -19.35 14.01 -19.03
N LYS A 147 -19.83 14.99 -19.79
CA LYS A 147 -18.96 15.82 -20.64
C LYS A 147 -17.87 16.56 -19.86
N LYS A 148 -18.20 17.11 -18.70
CA LYS A 148 -17.25 17.89 -17.89
C LYS A 148 -16.30 16.99 -17.11
N GLN A 149 -16.83 15.99 -16.40
CA GLN A 149 -16.01 15.09 -15.58
C GLN A 149 -15.17 14.15 -16.44
N GLY A 150 -15.72 13.63 -17.55
CA GLY A 150 -14.97 12.82 -18.50
C GLY A 150 -13.85 13.59 -19.19
N ALA A 151 -14.06 14.87 -19.53
CA ALA A 151 -12.99 15.72 -20.05
C ALA A 151 -11.88 15.91 -19.01
N ALA A 152 -12.23 16.20 -17.76
CA ALA A 152 -11.24 16.35 -16.69
C ALA A 152 -10.41 15.06 -16.47
N LEU A 153 -11.05 13.89 -16.55
CA LEU A 153 -10.33 12.60 -16.49
C LEU A 153 -9.39 12.43 -17.68
N LYS A 154 -9.84 12.76 -18.91
CA LYS A 154 -9.01 12.69 -20.11
C LYS A 154 -7.78 13.59 -20.01
N ASP A 155 -7.95 14.82 -19.47
CA ASP A 155 -6.84 15.76 -19.26
C ASP A 155 -5.85 15.25 -18.19
N ALA A 156 -6.35 14.64 -17.11
CA ALA A 156 -5.51 14.01 -16.09
C ALA A 156 -4.69 12.83 -16.68
N VAL A 157 -5.33 11.99 -17.47
CA VAL A 157 -4.67 10.88 -18.19
C VAL A 157 -3.59 11.41 -19.13
N ALA A 158 -3.90 12.43 -19.92
CA ALA A 158 -2.93 13.04 -20.83
C ALA A 158 -1.70 13.61 -20.12
N LYS A 159 -1.89 14.28 -18.97
CA LYS A 159 -0.79 14.80 -18.13
C LYS A 159 0.11 13.67 -17.59
N ILE A 160 -0.48 12.57 -17.11
CA ILE A 160 0.25 11.39 -16.62
C ILE A 160 1.07 10.78 -17.74
N THR A 161 0.47 10.56 -18.92
CA THR A 161 1.15 9.99 -20.09
C THR A 161 2.27 10.90 -20.59
N ALA A 162 2.05 12.23 -20.63
CA ALA A 162 3.08 13.21 -21.00
C ALA A 162 4.26 13.21 -19.99
N GLY A 163 4.02 12.84 -18.73
CA GLY A 163 5.06 12.63 -17.71
C GLY A 163 5.85 11.32 -17.85
N GLY A 164 5.63 10.55 -18.92
CA GLY A 164 6.33 9.29 -19.19
C GLY A 164 5.76 8.06 -18.48
N TYR A 165 4.60 8.16 -17.83
CA TYR A 165 3.93 7.04 -17.20
C TYR A 165 3.07 6.27 -18.21
N LEU A 166 3.06 4.96 -18.08
CA LEU A 166 2.17 4.10 -18.86
C LEU A 166 0.83 3.93 -18.13
N ILE A 167 -0.25 3.99 -18.89
CA ILE A 167 -1.58 3.62 -18.41
C ILE A 167 -1.92 2.30 -19.09
N ASP A 168 -2.03 1.26 -18.28
CA ASP A 168 -2.35 -0.10 -18.73
C ASP A 168 -3.61 -0.60 -18.05
N GLY A 169 -4.30 -1.54 -18.66
CA GLY A 169 -5.52 -2.18 -18.18
C GLY A 169 -6.30 -2.74 -19.35
N LYS A 170 -5.99 -3.95 -19.74
CA LYS A 170 -6.84 -4.74 -20.64
C LYS A 170 -7.75 -5.63 -19.82
N HIS A 171 -9.05 -5.51 -20.01
CA HIS A 171 -10.06 -6.46 -19.52
C HIS A 171 -10.72 -7.16 -20.69
#